data_24cca60fc7fa394cf173176edd7df97b
#
_entry.id   24cca60fc7fa394cf173176edd7df97b
#
_cell.length_a   1.000
_cell.length_b   1.000
_cell.length_c   1.000
_cell.angle_alpha   90.00
_cell.angle_beta   90.00
_cell.angle_gamma   90.00
#
_symmetry.space_group_name_H-M   'P 1'
#
loop_
_entity.id
_entity.type
_entity.pdbx_description
1 polymer ?
#
loop_
_entity_poly.entity_id
_entity_poly.type
_entity_poly.pdbx_seq_one_letter_code
_entity_poly.pdbx_strand_id
1 'polypeptide(L)'
;MKKLFYRVWAVCMLAVAVSGCSDDLSEGNSGGGGKEEILGGYADPKGGMILNQGAPSSQNSSLTFITPEGEVEDNVYRKVNGSAFGNYAEDLWMYNGKFYIVSDGLFEPNGEKTDGELVIVDAVTLKLEKAYQIEDLKFPRPEGSLEEDEMLSLSTPFSNIAVLDEKNVFFAEGQGMFRFDTTTGELNLIEGAYNFGNQGGTIEEVASTRGILRVGDCLYCGGGGFWQTTRLFEFAKDKNEVNRVLPDLNGDFISGICQTGEREVMLATCGRGGEKKSYLIFVDLDSWKVVKEVKIAEDISAEFFNDSGITKAGNYIYYAAGGTTIRRLSLETWKAEDCIDVLKDAPEGIHLNCNVTADPSNQYLYVAVSDKYSESEIPTCNYLLIYDCSGVKPVLVNKIVNKTSYPIGIYPMNKFYSK
;
A
#
# COMPACT_ATOMS: atom_id res chain seq x y z
N MET A 1 24.00 54.38 40.80
CA MET A 1 22.98 54.54 41.84
C MET A 1 21.81 53.65 41.52
N LYS A 2 21.52 52.68 42.45
CA LYS A 2 20.22 52.10 42.80
C LYS A 2 19.50 51.31 41.68
N LYS A 3 19.04 50.10 41.87
CA LYS A 3 18.80 48.98 42.83
C LYS A 3 18.01 47.98 42.00
N LEU A 4 18.48 46.80 41.78
CA LEU A 4 18.11 45.50 42.41
C LEU A 4 16.64 45.35 42.85
N PHE A 5 15.88 44.48 42.13
CA PHE A 5 14.78 43.73 42.73
C PHE A 5 14.70 42.32 42.13
N TYR A 6 15.11 41.36 42.95
CA TYR A 6 14.84 39.93 42.78
C TYR A 6 13.37 39.68 43.17
N ARG A 7 12.68 38.87 42.39
CA ARG A 7 11.54 38.12 42.91
C ARG A 7 11.69 36.65 42.55
N VAL A 8 11.99 35.88 43.55
CA VAL A 8 11.91 34.43 43.67
C VAL A 8 10.45 34.04 43.63
N TRP A 9 10.07 33.10 42.78
CA TRP A 9 8.85 32.34 42.92
C TRP A 9 9.20 30.86 43.06
N ALA A 10 8.77 30.32 44.22
CA ALA A 10 8.97 28.94 44.61
C ALA A 10 8.16 27.98 43.75
N VAL A 11 8.84 26.92 43.31
CA VAL A 11 8.23 25.75 42.70
C VAL A 11 7.74 24.84 43.81
N CYS A 12 6.44 24.68 43.95
CA CYS A 12 5.85 23.57 44.67
C CYS A 12 5.84 22.32 43.83
N MET A 13 6.71 21.37 44.15
CA MET A 13 6.58 20.00 43.70
C MET A 13 5.42 19.34 44.46
N LEU A 14 4.37 18.94 43.74
CA LEU A 14 3.39 17.98 44.23
C LEU A 14 3.75 16.63 43.65
N ALA A 15 4.38 15.78 44.42
CA ALA A 15 4.53 14.37 44.12
C ALA A 15 3.20 13.69 44.44
N VAL A 16 2.51 13.22 43.40
CA VAL A 16 1.41 12.27 43.55
C VAL A 16 1.98 10.88 43.33
N ALA A 17 2.17 10.16 44.40
CA ALA A 17 2.39 8.73 44.39
C ALA A 17 1.06 8.06 44.04
N VAL A 18 0.99 7.41 42.90
CA VAL A 18 -0.07 6.46 42.60
C VAL A 18 0.49 5.06 42.85
N SER A 19 0.05 4.49 43.95
CA SER A 19 0.24 3.10 44.31
C SER A 19 -0.42 2.18 43.27
N GLY A 20 0.35 1.18 42.84
CA GLY A 20 -0.16 0.11 42.03
C GLY A 20 -1.23 -0.72 42.73
N CYS A 21 -2.19 -1.14 41.97
CA CYS A 21 -2.94 -2.36 42.22
C CYS A 21 -2.85 -3.20 40.93
N SER A 22 -2.13 -4.29 41.05
CA SER A 22 -2.29 -5.46 40.21
C SER A 22 -3.60 -6.11 40.63
N ASP A 23 -4.48 -6.38 39.67
CA ASP A 23 -5.42 -7.48 39.79
C ASP A 23 -5.86 -7.99 38.42
N ASP A 24 -5.53 -9.26 38.30
CA ASP A 24 -6.24 -10.38 37.66
C ASP A 24 -6.70 -10.30 36.18
N LEU A 25 -5.98 -11.09 35.45
CA LEU A 25 -6.43 -11.80 34.24
C LEU A 25 -7.78 -12.48 34.49
N SER A 26 -8.82 -12.02 33.82
CA SER A 26 -9.96 -12.85 33.49
C SER A 26 -10.03 -13.04 31.98
N GLU A 27 -9.79 -14.28 31.57
CA GLU A 27 -10.19 -14.81 30.29
C GLU A 27 -11.68 -14.55 30.08
N GLY A 28 -12.03 -13.95 28.93
CA GLY A 28 -13.43 -13.67 28.61
C GLY A 28 -13.67 -13.14 27.22
N ASN A 29 -13.63 -14.05 26.26
CA ASN A 29 -14.55 -14.11 25.10
C ASN A 29 -14.58 -12.95 24.10
N SER A 30 -13.95 -13.23 22.98
CA SER A 30 -14.29 -12.95 21.58
C SER A 30 -15.53 -12.11 21.27
N GLY A 31 -15.35 -11.15 20.39
CA GLY A 31 -16.39 -10.63 19.52
C GLY A 31 -16.75 -9.17 19.82
N GLY A 32 -16.17 -8.26 19.12
CA GLY A 32 -16.62 -6.88 19.08
C GLY A 32 -15.47 -5.97 18.68
N GLY A 33 -15.65 -5.25 17.59
CA GLY A 33 -14.70 -4.28 17.11
C GLY A 33 -14.21 -3.34 18.19
N GLY A 34 -13.06 -3.65 18.78
CA GLY A 34 -12.33 -2.73 19.63
C GLY A 34 -11.93 -1.54 18.78
N LYS A 35 -12.14 -0.32 19.28
CA LYS A 35 -11.52 0.85 18.69
C LYS A 35 -10.01 0.60 18.71
N GLU A 36 -9.37 0.59 17.53
CA GLU A 36 -7.93 0.56 17.46
C GLU A 36 -7.37 1.75 18.25
N GLU A 37 -6.41 1.47 19.11
CA GLU A 37 -5.75 2.52 19.90
C GLU A 37 -5.04 3.48 18.95
N ILE A 38 -5.27 4.78 19.11
CA ILE A 38 -4.58 5.80 18.34
C ILE A 38 -3.14 5.85 18.83
N LEU A 39 -2.22 5.46 17.95
CA LEU A 39 -0.79 5.45 18.20
C LEU A 39 -0.16 6.80 17.86
N GLY A 40 0.98 7.09 18.44
CA GLY A 40 1.81 8.26 18.12
C GLY A 40 3.03 7.88 17.29
N GLY A 41 4.05 8.74 17.26
CA GLY A 41 5.30 8.51 16.52
C GLY A 41 5.06 8.35 15.03
N TYR A 42 5.70 7.36 14.40
CA TYR A 42 5.55 7.11 12.97
C TYR A 42 4.20 6.50 12.58
N ALA A 43 3.40 6.10 13.55
CA ALA A 43 2.03 5.63 13.37
C ALA A 43 0.96 6.70 13.63
N ASP A 44 1.33 7.96 13.93
CA ASP A 44 0.37 9.03 14.21
C ASP A 44 -0.60 9.21 13.02
N PRO A 45 -1.93 9.13 13.22
CA PRO A 45 -2.92 9.20 12.14
C PRO A 45 -2.91 10.51 11.36
N LYS A 46 -2.29 11.57 11.89
CA LYS A 46 -2.12 12.84 11.18
C LYS A 46 -0.86 12.89 10.34
N GLY A 47 0.01 11.89 10.46
CA GLY A 47 1.23 11.76 9.67
C GLY A 47 1.00 11.07 8.32
N GLY A 48 2.06 10.97 7.54
CA GLY A 48 2.08 10.24 6.27
C GLY A 48 3.40 9.48 6.10
N MET A 49 3.31 8.20 5.75
CA MET A 49 4.47 7.39 5.41
C MET A 49 4.59 7.27 3.90
N ILE A 50 5.81 7.41 3.38
CA ILE A 50 6.14 7.27 1.96
C ILE A 50 7.15 6.14 1.84
N LEU A 51 6.79 5.13 1.07
CA LEU A 51 7.66 4.02 0.72
C LEU A 51 8.39 4.37 -0.57
N ASN A 52 9.70 4.53 -0.49
CA ASN A 52 10.54 4.81 -1.64
C ASN A 52 11.18 3.51 -2.12
N GLN A 53 10.95 3.18 -3.39
CA GLN A 53 11.60 2.06 -4.05
C GLN A 53 13.10 2.30 -4.20
N GLY A 54 13.48 3.55 -4.47
CA GLY A 54 14.83 3.92 -4.80
C GLY A 54 15.18 3.63 -6.27
N ALA A 55 16.46 3.74 -6.61
CA ALA A 55 17.02 3.26 -7.87
C ALA A 55 17.73 1.93 -7.58
N PRO A 56 17.07 0.79 -7.72
CA PRO A 56 17.43 -0.45 -7.01
C PRO A 56 18.82 -0.99 -7.27
N SER A 57 19.41 -0.77 -8.45
CA SER A 57 20.81 -1.14 -8.71
C SER A 57 21.84 -0.15 -8.15
N SER A 58 21.40 1.02 -7.66
CA SER A 58 22.26 2.09 -7.14
C SER A 58 21.93 2.51 -5.72
N GLN A 59 20.70 2.25 -5.27
CA GLN A 59 20.18 2.71 -3.98
C GLN A 59 19.17 1.72 -3.41
N ASN A 60 19.33 1.31 -2.15
CA ASN A 60 18.33 0.55 -1.42
C ASN A 60 17.10 1.39 -1.12
N SER A 61 16.00 0.71 -0.85
CA SER A 61 14.72 1.32 -0.50
C SER A 61 14.78 2.10 0.82
N SER A 62 13.86 3.04 0.99
CA SER A 62 13.83 3.89 2.18
C SER A 62 12.41 4.29 2.56
N LEU A 63 12.25 4.78 3.80
CA LEU A 63 11.01 5.39 4.27
C LEU A 63 11.23 6.89 4.49
N THR A 64 10.27 7.69 4.02
CA THR A 64 10.15 9.11 4.32
C THR A 64 8.87 9.34 5.11
N PHE A 65 8.93 10.10 6.20
CA PHE A 65 7.79 10.40 7.05
C PHE A 65 7.44 11.89 7.00
N ILE A 66 6.16 12.20 6.85
CA ILE A 66 5.60 13.52 7.02
C ILE A 66 5.00 13.57 8.41
N THR A 67 5.52 14.45 9.27
CA THR A 67 5.03 14.58 10.64
C THR A 67 3.63 15.22 10.68
N PRO A 68 2.90 15.11 11.80
CA PRO A 68 1.63 15.80 11.99
C PRO A 68 1.69 17.32 11.79
N GLU A 69 2.88 17.92 11.99
CA GLU A 69 3.16 19.35 11.80
C GLU A 69 3.53 19.69 10.34
N GLY A 70 3.66 18.68 9.47
CA GLY A 70 4.01 18.82 8.06
C GLY A 70 5.52 18.89 7.78
N GLU A 71 6.37 18.61 8.79
CA GLU A 71 7.80 18.45 8.60
C GLU A 71 8.12 17.12 7.89
N VAL A 72 9.23 17.06 7.17
CA VAL A 72 9.60 15.89 6.37
C VAL A 72 10.90 15.29 6.86
N GLU A 73 10.81 14.07 7.35
CA GLU A 73 11.94 13.26 7.79
C GLU A 73 12.24 12.18 6.74
N ASP A 74 13.38 12.29 6.09
CA ASP A 74 13.85 11.30 5.11
C ASP A 74 14.57 10.12 5.76
N ASN A 75 14.56 8.97 5.08
CA ASN A 75 15.36 7.78 5.43
C ASN A 75 15.20 7.34 6.91
N VAL A 76 13.97 7.43 7.42
CA VAL A 76 13.67 7.24 8.85
C VAL A 76 13.98 5.83 9.35
N TYR A 77 13.77 4.79 8.55
CA TYR A 77 14.12 3.43 8.94
C TYR A 77 15.62 3.28 9.25
N ARG A 78 16.49 3.75 8.32
CA ARG A 78 17.95 3.67 8.50
C ARG A 78 18.43 4.49 9.68
N LYS A 79 17.82 5.64 9.95
CA LYS A 79 18.14 6.46 11.14
C LYS A 79 17.92 5.70 12.45
N VAL A 80 16.93 4.82 12.48
CA VAL A 80 16.59 4.02 13.66
C VAL A 80 17.43 2.74 13.75
N ASN A 81 17.54 1.99 12.64
CA ASN A 81 18.10 0.62 12.64
C ASN A 81 19.55 0.56 12.15
N GLY A 82 20.08 1.58 11.49
CA GLY A 82 21.45 1.63 10.97
C GLY A 82 21.65 0.94 9.62
N SER A 83 20.65 0.19 9.12
CA SER A 83 20.62 -0.57 7.88
C SER A 83 19.49 -0.12 6.95
N ALA A 84 19.43 -0.64 5.72
CA ALA A 84 18.25 -0.56 4.87
C ALA A 84 17.33 -1.75 5.17
N PHE A 85 16.02 -1.55 5.15
CA PHE A 85 15.08 -2.65 5.37
C PHE A 85 15.06 -3.63 4.19
N GLY A 86 15.12 -3.14 2.96
CA GLY A 86 15.01 -3.92 1.75
C GLY A 86 15.56 -3.18 0.52
N ASN A 87 15.50 -3.85 -0.62
CA ASN A 87 15.83 -3.30 -1.94
C ASN A 87 14.66 -3.55 -2.89
N TYR A 88 14.29 -2.57 -3.69
CA TYR A 88 13.13 -2.63 -4.57
C TYR A 88 11.83 -2.85 -3.78
N ALA A 89 11.51 -1.89 -2.88
CA ALA A 89 10.31 -1.96 -2.05
C ALA A 89 9.04 -1.93 -2.89
N GLU A 90 8.04 -2.71 -2.48
CA GLU A 90 6.80 -2.90 -3.21
C GLU A 90 5.58 -2.39 -2.44
N ASP A 91 5.42 -2.74 -1.17
CA ASP A 91 4.22 -2.33 -0.41
C ASP A 91 4.47 -2.28 1.10
N LEU A 92 3.58 -1.59 1.81
CA LEU A 92 3.58 -1.44 3.26
C LEU A 92 2.17 -1.55 3.80
N TRP A 93 2.02 -2.28 4.90
CA TRP A 93 0.77 -2.39 5.65
C TRP A 93 0.99 -2.14 7.14
N MET A 94 0.03 -1.49 7.81
CA MET A 94 0.02 -1.35 9.25
C MET A 94 -1.11 -2.18 9.87
N TYR A 95 -0.75 -2.95 10.90
CA TYR A 95 -1.70 -3.72 11.71
C TYR A 95 -1.16 -3.87 13.14
N ASN A 96 -2.03 -3.64 14.12
CA ASN A 96 -1.77 -3.84 15.55
C ASN A 96 -0.43 -3.23 16.01
N GLY A 97 -0.17 -1.97 15.64
CA GLY A 97 1.05 -1.26 16.03
C GLY A 97 2.33 -1.72 15.36
N LYS A 98 2.24 -2.45 14.26
CA LYS A 98 3.39 -2.91 13.46
C LYS A 98 3.24 -2.51 12.00
N PHE A 99 4.36 -2.14 11.36
CA PHE A 99 4.44 -2.10 9.91
C PHE A 99 4.99 -3.42 9.38
N TYR A 100 4.38 -3.90 8.33
CA TYR A 100 4.80 -5.02 7.50
C TYR A 100 5.21 -4.44 6.16
N ILE A 101 6.46 -4.63 5.75
CA ILE A 101 7.03 -4.04 4.55
C ILE A 101 7.62 -5.15 3.69
N VAL A 102 7.27 -5.16 2.41
CA VAL A 102 7.79 -6.13 1.44
C VAL A 102 8.64 -5.46 0.39
N SER A 103 9.67 -6.18 -0.06
CA SER A 103 10.61 -5.77 -1.10
C SER A 103 11.14 -6.99 -1.86
N ASP A 104 11.69 -6.78 -3.04
CA ASP A 104 12.12 -7.86 -3.94
C ASP A 104 13.51 -8.38 -3.68
N GLY A 105 14.40 -7.57 -3.07
CA GLY A 105 15.77 -8.01 -2.78
C GLY A 105 16.64 -8.27 -4.03
N LEU A 106 16.33 -7.67 -5.17
CA LEU A 106 16.96 -8.00 -6.46
C LEU A 106 18.42 -7.58 -6.56
N PHE A 107 18.85 -6.56 -5.81
CA PHE A 107 20.19 -5.97 -5.91
C PHE A 107 20.79 -5.71 -4.54
N GLU A 108 22.11 -5.68 -4.49
CA GLU A 108 22.89 -5.24 -3.34
C GLU A 108 23.74 -4.00 -3.73
N PRO A 109 23.15 -2.78 -3.80
CA PRO A 109 23.89 -1.58 -4.19
C PRO A 109 25.13 -1.37 -3.33
N ASN A 110 26.29 -1.23 -3.95
CA ASN A 110 27.58 -1.11 -3.27
C ASN A 110 27.93 -2.28 -2.33
N GLY A 111 27.32 -3.45 -2.52
CA GLY A 111 27.48 -4.63 -1.65
C GLY A 111 26.81 -4.47 -0.28
N GLU A 112 25.89 -3.54 -0.13
CA GLU A 112 25.14 -3.36 1.10
C GLU A 112 23.99 -4.36 1.18
N LYS A 113 24.04 -5.24 2.18
CA LYS A 113 22.94 -6.14 2.51
C LYS A 113 21.80 -5.40 3.20
N THR A 114 20.59 -5.83 2.92
CA THR A 114 19.37 -5.36 3.58
C THR A 114 18.98 -6.26 4.74
N ASP A 115 18.01 -5.82 5.54
CA ASP A 115 17.54 -6.64 6.68
C ASP A 115 16.70 -7.84 6.20
N GLY A 116 15.93 -7.71 5.10
CA GLY A 116 15.17 -8.81 4.50
C GLY A 116 14.14 -8.34 3.46
N GLU A 117 13.49 -9.29 2.79
CA GLU A 117 12.43 -9.00 1.82
C GLU A 117 11.06 -8.82 2.48
N LEU A 118 10.83 -9.43 3.64
CA LEU A 118 9.69 -9.11 4.51
C LEU A 118 10.23 -8.66 5.86
N VAL A 119 10.03 -7.40 6.22
CA VAL A 119 10.40 -6.86 7.53
C VAL A 119 9.17 -6.44 8.33
N ILE A 120 9.20 -6.70 9.63
CA ILE A 120 8.17 -6.31 10.58
C ILE A 120 8.83 -5.39 11.61
N VAL A 121 8.29 -4.18 11.74
CA VAL A 121 8.81 -3.16 12.64
C VAL A 121 7.72 -2.64 13.57
N ASP A 122 8.09 -2.19 14.75
CA ASP A 122 7.21 -1.42 15.63
C ASP A 122 6.79 -0.11 14.92
N ALA A 123 5.50 0.13 14.79
CA ALA A 123 4.99 1.23 13.99
C ALA A 123 5.19 2.62 14.62
N VAL A 124 5.37 2.68 15.95
CA VAL A 124 5.61 3.95 16.67
C VAL A 124 7.06 4.38 16.54
N THR A 125 7.99 3.42 16.63
CA THR A 125 9.43 3.69 16.75
C THR A 125 10.25 3.31 15.52
N LEU A 126 9.69 2.55 14.58
CA LEU A 126 10.35 1.89 13.43
C LEU A 126 11.46 0.91 13.81
N LYS A 127 11.56 0.47 15.07
CA LYS A 127 12.53 -0.54 15.46
C LYS A 127 12.19 -1.88 14.82
N LEU A 128 13.19 -2.51 14.21
CA LEU A 128 13.07 -3.84 13.63
C LEU A 128 12.71 -4.87 14.70
N GLU A 129 11.66 -5.64 14.47
CA GLU A 129 11.23 -6.74 15.33
C GLU A 129 11.54 -8.10 14.70
N LYS A 130 11.25 -8.26 13.40
CA LYS A 130 11.49 -9.47 12.63
C LYS A 130 11.88 -9.15 11.19
N ALA A 131 12.71 -9.99 10.60
CA ALA A 131 13.03 -9.96 9.19
C ALA A 131 13.06 -11.38 8.63
N TYR A 132 12.66 -11.52 7.38
CA TYR A 132 12.64 -12.77 6.64
C TYR A 132 13.29 -12.54 5.29
N GLN A 133 14.23 -13.42 4.93
CA GLN A 133 14.76 -13.50 3.58
C GLN A 133 13.82 -14.37 2.73
N ILE A 134 13.74 -14.11 1.43
CA ILE A 134 12.79 -14.83 0.55
C ILE A 134 13.06 -16.35 0.54
N GLU A 135 14.30 -16.77 0.64
CA GLU A 135 14.69 -18.19 0.71
C GLU A 135 14.28 -18.89 2.01
N ASP A 136 13.98 -18.13 3.06
CA ASP A 136 13.46 -18.67 4.34
C ASP A 136 11.95 -18.88 4.31
N LEU A 137 11.27 -18.23 3.38
CA LEU A 137 9.82 -18.32 3.20
C LEU A 137 9.47 -19.52 2.32
N LYS A 138 9.20 -20.65 3.00
CA LYS A 138 8.94 -21.93 2.34
C LYS A 138 7.51 -22.38 2.54
N PHE A 139 6.95 -22.96 1.48
CA PHE A 139 5.59 -23.49 1.46
C PHE A 139 5.55 -24.93 0.94
N PRO A 140 4.56 -25.73 1.32
CA PRO A 140 4.41 -27.10 0.82
C PRO A 140 4.22 -27.10 -0.69
N ARG A 141 4.89 -28.02 -1.36
CA ARG A 141 4.75 -28.20 -2.81
C ARG A 141 3.29 -28.48 -3.17
N PRO A 142 2.69 -27.70 -4.07
CA PRO A 142 1.33 -27.95 -4.52
C PRO A 142 1.19 -29.24 -5.29
N GLU A 143 0.01 -29.84 -5.23
CA GLU A 143 -0.31 -31.03 -6.04
C GLU A 143 -0.19 -30.70 -7.53
N GLY A 144 0.45 -31.57 -8.29
CA GLY A 144 0.68 -31.37 -9.74
C GLY A 144 1.92 -30.53 -10.07
N SER A 145 2.67 -30.02 -9.09
CA SER A 145 3.96 -29.36 -9.33
C SER A 145 4.99 -30.33 -9.91
N LEU A 146 5.80 -29.86 -10.88
CA LEU A 146 6.92 -30.62 -11.45
C LEU A 146 8.18 -30.54 -10.59
N GLU A 147 8.18 -29.71 -9.56
CA GLU A 147 9.31 -29.60 -8.64
C GLU A 147 9.47 -30.90 -7.83
N GLU A 148 10.70 -31.27 -7.49
CA GLU A 148 11.00 -32.49 -6.78
C GLU A 148 10.98 -32.31 -5.24
N ASP A 149 11.28 -31.10 -4.78
CA ASP A 149 11.34 -30.79 -3.36
C ASP A 149 9.95 -30.76 -2.71
N GLU A 150 9.83 -31.29 -1.50
CA GLU A 150 8.57 -31.26 -0.73
C GLU A 150 8.19 -29.86 -0.27
N MET A 151 9.18 -28.99 -0.03
CA MET A 151 9.02 -27.59 0.35
C MET A 151 9.67 -26.70 -0.71
N LEU A 152 8.91 -25.75 -1.24
CA LEU A 152 9.38 -24.78 -2.21
C LEU A 152 9.63 -23.44 -1.51
N SER A 153 10.64 -22.70 -1.96
CA SER A 153 10.85 -21.32 -1.56
C SER A 153 10.12 -20.38 -2.51
N LEU A 154 9.76 -19.21 -2.03
CA LEU A 154 9.33 -18.12 -2.91
C LEU A 154 10.47 -17.82 -3.90
N SER A 155 10.14 -17.63 -5.16
CA SER A 155 11.13 -17.50 -6.24
C SER A 155 11.01 -16.17 -6.98
N THR A 156 9.94 -15.46 -6.76
CA THR A 156 9.65 -14.20 -7.42
C THR A 156 9.36 -13.12 -6.40
N PRO A 157 9.52 -11.86 -6.82
CA PRO A 157 9.34 -10.72 -5.96
C PRO A 157 7.91 -10.58 -5.45
N PHE A 158 7.81 -10.00 -4.26
CA PHE A 158 6.54 -9.53 -3.71
C PHE A 158 6.01 -8.35 -4.54
N SER A 159 4.70 -8.17 -4.50
CA SER A 159 4.08 -7.01 -5.15
C SER A 159 3.11 -6.24 -4.25
N ASN A 160 2.42 -6.92 -3.37
CA ASN A 160 1.51 -6.28 -2.41
C ASN A 160 1.40 -7.10 -1.13
N ILE A 161 1.10 -6.42 -0.03
CA ILE A 161 0.85 -7.04 1.26
C ILE A 161 -0.42 -6.47 1.90
N ALA A 162 -1.17 -7.32 2.62
CA ALA A 162 -2.26 -6.90 3.47
C ALA A 162 -2.37 -7.81 4.70
N VAL A 163 -2.76 -7.26 5.82
CA VAL A 163 -2.79 -7.96 7.10
C VAL A 163 -4.19 -7.93 7.68
N LEU A 164 -4.77 -9.10 7.94
CA LEU A 164 -6.01 -9.24 8.71
C LEU A 164 -5.72 -9.41 10.20
N ASP A 165 -4.70 -10.20 10.53
CA ASP A 165 -4.07 -10.34 11.85
C ASP A 165 -2.69 -11.03 11.70
N GLU A 166 -1.97 -11.27 12.82
CA GLU A 166 -0.62 -11.84 12.80
C GLU A 166 -0.52 -13.26 12.22
N LYS A 167 -1.63 -14.01 12.16
CA LYS A 167 -1.70 -15.33 11.52
C LYS A 167 -2.16 -15.26 10.07
N ASN A 168 -2.65 -14.11 9.67
CA ASN A 168 -3.30 -13.87 8.40
C ASN A 168 -2.68 -12.68 7.69
N VAL A 169 -1.37 -12.80 7.39
CA VAL A 169 -0.61 -11.89 6.55
C VAL A 169 -0.67 -12.42 5.13
N PHE A 170 -1.31 -11.69 4.23
CA PHE A 170 -1.45 -12.06 2.83
C PHE A 170 -0.52 -11.23 1.98
N PHE A 171 0.17 -11.86 1.06
CA PHE A 171 0.95 -11.16 0.06
C PHE A 171 0.85 -11.86 -1.30
N ALA A 172 0.96 -11.04 -2.34
CA ALA A 172 1.02 -11.52 -3.70
C ALA A 172 2.46 -11.57 -4.17
N GLU A 173 2.77 -12.59 -4.97
CA GLU A 173 4.00 -12.70 -5.73
C GLU A 173 3.66 -13.18 -7.15
N GLY A 174 4.65 -13.25 -8.05
CA GLY A 174 4.40 -13.49 -9.48
C GLY A 174 3.65 -14.77 -9.81
N GLN A 175 3.55 -15.73 -8.88
CA GLN A 175 2.87 -17.01 -9.08
C GLN A 175 1.49 -17.07 -8.44
N GLY A 176 1.21 -16.22 -7.44
CA GLY A 176 -0.09 -16.24 -6.80
C GLY A 176 -0.18 -15.48 -5.48
N MET A 177 -1.18 -15.83 -4.70
CA MET A 177 -1.43 -15.29 -3.37
C MET A 177 -1.00 -16.27 -2.30
N PHE A 178 -0.36 -15.77 -1.26
CA PHE A 178 0.09 -16.54 -0.11
C PHE A 178 -0.49 -15.99 1.19
N ARG A 179 -0.68 -16.87 2.16
CA ARG A 179 -1.01 -16.54 3.54
C ARG A 179 0.12 -16.98 4.46
N PHE A 180 0.63 -16.06 5.25
CA PHE A 180 1.75 -16.26 6.16
C PHE A 180 1.31 -16.05 7.61
N ASP A 181 1.60 -17.03 8.46
CA ASP A 181 1.43 -16.90 9.91
C ASP A 181 2.77 -16.46 10.53
N THR A 182 2.88 -15.20 10.94
CA THR A 182 4.10 -14.65 11.53
C THR A 182 4.39 -15.18 12.93
N THR A 183 3.45 -15.89 13.56
CA THR A 183 3.60 -16.46 14.90
C THR A 183 4.26 -17.84 14.85
N THR A 184 4.02 -18.60 13.79
CA THR A 184 4.58 -19.94 13.57
C THR A 184 5.66 -19.98 12.49
N GLY A 185 5.66 -19.01 11.56
CA GLY A 185 6.49 -19.03 10.36
C GLY A 185 5.90 -19.90 9.23
N GLU A 186 4.67 -20.35 9.36
CA GLU A 186 4.01 -21.18 8.36
C GLU A 186 3.54 -20.32 7.17
N LEU A 187 3.97 -20.73 5.96
CA LEU A 187 3.58 -20.11 4.70
C LEU A 187 2.71 -21.09 3.91
N ASN A 188 1.56 -20.63 3.46
CA ASN A 188 0.62 -21.41 2.68
C ASN A 188 0.28 -20.69 1.38
N LEU A 189 0.32 -21.41 0.28
CA LEU A 189 -0.23 -20.99 -0.99
C LEU A 189 -1.76 -21.02 -0.93
N ILE A 190 -2.42 -20.01 -1.49
CA ILE A 190 -3.88 -19.93 -1.53
C ILE A 190 -4.40 -20.71 -2.75
N GLU A 191 -5.13 -21.80 -2.50
CA GLU A 191 -5.76 -22.59 -3.57
C GLU A 191 -6.78 -21.74 -4.35
N GLY A 192 -6.72 -21.84 -5.69
CA GLY A 192 -7.56 -21.05 -6.59
C GLY A 192 -7.04 -19.64 -6.90
N ALA A 193 -5.89 -19.23 -6.35
CA ALA A 193 -5.28 -17.93 -6.60
C ALA A 193 -3.81 -18.02 -7.03
N TYR A 194 -3.41 -19.10 -7.67
CA TYR A 194 -2.03 -19.28 -8.14
C TYR A 194 -1.96 -19.89 -9.52
N ASN A 195 -0.81 -19.70 -10.17
CA ASN A 195 -0.49 -20.27 -11.45
C ASN A 195 0.93 -20.85 -11.48
N PHE A 196 1.04 -22.16 -11.50
CA PHE A 196 2.29 -22.85 -11.80
C PHE A 196 2.44 -23.08 -13.31
N GLY A 197 2.29 -22.06 -14.12
CA GLY A 197 2.14 -22.08 -15.58
C GLY A 197 3.22 -22.75 -16.41
N ASN A 198 4.25 -23.32 -15.81
CA ASN A 198 5.28 -24.10 -16.52
C ASN A 198 4.91 -25.56 -16.74
N GLN A 199 3.68 -25.96 -16.42
CA GLN A 199 3.32 -27.38 -16.35
C GLN A 199 2.44 -27.84 -17.51
N GLY A 200 2.40 -27.07 -18.61
CA GLY A 200 1.59 -27.41 -19.77
C GLY A 200 0.09 -27.28 -19.56
N GLY A 201 -0.32 -26.75 -18.38
CA GLY A 201 -1.69 -26.40 -18.05
C GLY A 201 -2.04 -24.99 -18.55
N THR A 202 -3.33 -24.75 -18.70
CA THR A 202 -3.86 -23.40 -18.88
C THR A 202 -3.50 -22.56 -17.65
N ILE A 203 -3.09 -21.32 -17.89
CA ILE A 203 -2.87 -20.33 -16.84
C ILE A 203 -4.20 -20.11 -16.14
N GLU A 204 -4.37 -20.69 -14.96
CA GLU A 204 -5.59 -20.57 -14.18
C GLU A 204 -5.40 -19.54 -13.07
N GLU A 205 -6.30 -18.59 -13.00
CA GLU A 205 -6.69 -17.77 -11.86
C GLU A 205 -5.61 -17.18 -10.96
N VAL A 206 -4.72 -16.36 -11.52
CA VAL A 206 -3.76 -15.58 -10.71
C VAL A 206 -4.46 -14.36 -10.12
N ALA A 207 -4.42 -14.21 -8.81
CA ALA A 207 -4.76 -12.97 -8.16
C ALA A 207 -3.76 -11.90 -8.61
N SER A 208 -4.28 -10.79 -9.09
CA SER A 208 -3.44 -9.71 -9.57
C SER A 208 -2.92 -8.87 -8.41
N THR A 209 -1.81 -8.31 -8.66
CA THR A 209 -0.93 -7.58 -7.79
C THR A 209 -1.12 -6.06 -7.83
N ARG A 210 -2.28 -5.57 -8.30
CA ARG A 210 -2.58 -4.14 -8.42
C ARG A 210 -3.34 -3.59 -7.22
N GLY A 211 -2.86 -3.92 -6.03
CA GLY A 211 -3.41 -3.51 -4.75
C GLY A 211 -4.33 -4.55 -4.12
N ILE A 212 -4.19 -4.70 -2.83
CA ILE A 212 -5.06 -5.50 -1.99
C ILE A 212 -5.83 -4.54 -1.08
N LEU A 213 -7.15 -4.68 -1.05
CA LEU A 213 -8.03 -3.84 -0.26
C LEU A 213 -8.62 -4.65 0.90
N ARG A 214 -8.56 -4.12 2.12
CA ARG A 214 -9.26 -4.69 3.28
C ARG A 214 -10.62 -4.02 3.45
N VAL A 215 -11.69 -4.83 3.55
CA VAL A 215 -13.02 -4.36 3.97
C VAL A 215 -13.54 -5.32 5.04
N GLY A 216 -13.60 -4.85 6.27
CA GLY A 216 -13.91 -5.70 7.44
C GLY A 216 -12.88 -6.80 7.66
N ASP A 217 -13.35 -8.04 7.75
CA ASP A 217 -12.52 -9.23 7.98
C ASP A 217 -12.12 -9.97 6.70
N CYS A 218 -12.28 -9.35 5.54
CA CYS A 218 -11.90 -9.90 4.25
C CYS A 218 -10.94 -8.99 3.49
N LEU A 219 -10.17 -9.60 2.60
CA LEU A 219 -9.33 -8.92 1.62
C LEU A 219 -9.90 -9.10 0.22
N TYR A 220 -9.73 -8.09 -0.60
CA TYR A 220 -10.19 -8.04 -1.97
C TYR A 220 -9.05 -7.63 -2.88
N CYS A 221 -8.85 -8.35 -3.96
CA CYS A 221 -7.95 -7.92 -5.02
C CYS A 221 -8.51 -8.29 -6.40
N GLY A 222 -8.06 -7.59 -7.41
CA GLY A 222 -8.35 -7.97 -8.78
C GLY A 222 -7.54 -9.19 -9.20
N GLY A 223 -7.95 -9.80 -10.31
CA GLY A 223 -7.22 -10.84 -11.00
C GLY A 223 -7.39 -10.68 -12.51
N GLY A 224 -6.53 -11.32 -13.26
CA GLY A 224 -6.55 -11.27 -14.71
C GLY A 224 -5.14 -11.01 -15.25
N GLY A 225 -4.92 -11.28 -16.50
CA GLY A 225 -3.62 -11.14 -17.14
C GLY A 225 -3.69 -11.43 -18.64
N PHE A 226 -2.55 -11.60 -19.26
CA PHE A 226 -2.46 -11.73 -20.73
C PHE A 226 -3.41 -12.77 -21.36
N TRP A 227 -3.81 -13.77 -20.59
CA TRP A 227 -4.60 -14.89 -21.10
C TRP A 227 -5.87 -15.15 -20.28
N GLN A 228 -6.20 -14.27 -19.33
CA GLN A 228 -7.33 -14.46 -18.42
C GLN A 228 -8.32 -13.32 -18.50
N THR A 229 -9.58 -13.60 -18.14
CA THR A 229 -10.58 -12.58 -17.94
C THR A 229 -10.34 -11.85 -16.61
N THR A 230 -10.71 -10.58 -16.58
CA THR A 230 -10.66 -9.78 -15.35
C THR A 230 -11.69 -10.31 -14.35
N ARG A 231 -11.29 -10.41 -13.09
CA ARG A 231 -12.10 -10.94 -12.00
C ARG A 231 -11.80 -10.25 -10.66
N LEU A 232 -12.67 -10.39 -9.69
CA LEU A 232 -12.48 -9.95 -8.31
C LEU A 232 -12.40 -11.19 -7.42
N PHE A 233 -11.37 -11.23 -6.57
CA PHE A 233 -11.18 -12.27 -5.55
C PHE A 233 -11.47 -11.73 -4.16
N GLU A 234 -11.99 -12.59 -3.30
CA GLU A 234 -12.13 -12.38 -1.87
C GLU A 234 -11.34 -13.46 -1.11
N PHE A 235 -10.57 -13.01 -0.12
CA PHE A 235 -9.83 -13.86 0.82
C PHE A 235 -10.32 -13.61 2.24
N ALA A 236 -10.35 -14.65 3.06
CA ALA A 236 -10.83 -14.59 4.44
C ALA A 236 -9.80 -15.17 5.41
N LYS A 237 -9.94 -14.82 6.69
CA LYS A 237 -9.09 -15.35 7.76
C LYS A 237 -9.11 -16.87 7.81
N ASP A 238 -7.96 -17.45 8.18
CA ASP A 238 -7.76 -18.87 8.45
C ASP A 238 -8.13 -19.80 7.27
N LYS A 239 -8.15 -19.26 6.04
CA LYS A 239 -8.39 -20.02 4.82
C LYS A 239 -7.16 -20.00 3.92
N ASN A 240 -6.85 -21.18 3.37
CA ASN A 240 -5.82 -21.37 2.35
C ASN A 240 -6.46 -21.60 0.96
N GLU A 241 -7.65 -21.09 0.75
CA GLU A 241 -8.40 -21.16 -0.49
C GLU A 241 -9.08 -19.81 -0.77
N VAL A 242 -9.36 -19.51 -2.01
CA VAL A 242 -10.18 -18.36 -2.38
C VAL A 242 -11.57 -18.49 -1.79
N ASN A 243 -12.04 -17.46 -1.08
CA ASN A 243 -13.36 -17.50 -0.46
C ASN A 243 -14.48 -17.29 -1.50
N ARG A 244 -14.33 -16.32 -2.39
CA ARG A 244 -15.25 -16.04 -3.51
C ARG A 244 -14.52 -15.48 -4.71
N VAL A 245 -15.02 -15.75 -5.92
CA VAL A 245 -14.57 -15.16 -7.17
C VAL A 245 -15.77 -14.55 -7.90
N LEU A 246 -15.62 -13.33 -8.40
CA LEU A 246 -16.54 -12.71 -9.36
C LEU A 246 -15.85 -12.67 -10.71
N PRO A 247 -16.18 -13.58 -11.63
CA PRO A 247 -15.50 -13.71 -12.92
C PRO A 247 -16.03 -12.75 -14.00
N ASP A 248 -15.35 -12.74 -15.13
CA ASP A 248 -15.83 -12.16 -16.41
C ASP A 248 -16.17 -10.67 -16.33
N LEU A 249 -15.37 -9.92 -15.58
CA LEU A 249 -15.48 -8.46 -15.54
C LEU A 249 -14.90 -7.85 -16.84
N ASN A 250 -15.42 -6.69 -17.24
CA ASN A 250 -14.95 -5.99 -18.42
C ASN A 250 -13.53 -5.41 -18.25
N GLY A 251 -12.76 -5.39 -19.34
CA GLY A 251 -11.35 -5.04 -19.36
C GLY A 251 -10.44 -6.26 -19.45
N ASP A 252 -9.17 -6.04 -19.74
CA ASP A 252 -8.19 -7.12 -19.92
C ASP A 252 -7.21 -7.19 -18.72
N PHE A 253 -7.02 -6.07 -18.01
CA PHE A 253 -6.11 -5.95 -16.85
C PHE A 253 -6.76 -5.13 -15.75
N ILE A 254 -6.38 -5.41 -14.52
CA ILE A 254 -6.68 -4.54 -13.39
C ILE A 254 -5.69 -3.38 -13.36
N SER A 255 -6.22 -2.18 -13.20
CA SER A 255 -5.45 -0.93 -13.01
C SER A 255 -5.45 -0.44 -11.57
N GLY A 256 -6.32 -0.96 -10.72
CA GLY A 256 -6.37 -0.61 -9.31
C GLY A 256 -7.71 -0.97 -8.70
N ILE A 257 -7.77 -0.87 -7.37
CA ILE A 257 -8.97 -1.12 -6.58
C ILE A 257 -9.09 -0.08 -5.48
N CYS A 258 -10.28 0.41 -5.20
CA CYS A 258 -10.54 1.24 -4.03
C CYS A 258 -11.94 1.01 -3.43
N GLN A 259 -12.11 1.32 -2.15
CA GLN A 259 -13.39 1.28 -1.48
C GLN A 259 -14.20 2.55 -1.80
N THR A 260 -15.44 2.38 -2.26
CA THR A 260 -16.32 3.48 -2.64
C THR A 260 -17.52 3.64 -1.70
N GLY A 261 -17.87 2.60 -0.98
CA GLY A 261 -18.92 2.57 0.04
C GLY A 261 -18.54 1.65 1.19
N GLU A 262 -19.37 1.55 2.22
CA GLU A 262 -19.11 0.68 3.38
C GLU A 262 -18.92 -0.79 2.94
N ARG A 263 -19.77 -1.26 2.02
CA ARG A 263 -19.74 -2.61 1.44
C ARG A 263 -19.67 -2.58 -0.09
N GLU A 264 -19.01 -1.57 -0.66
CA GLU A 264 -18.82 -1.42 -2.09
C GLU A 264 -17.36 -1.15 -2.42
N VAL A 265 -16.86 -1.85 -3.41
CA VAL A 265 -15.54 -1.64 -3.99
C VAL A 265 -15.65 -1.29 -5.47
N MET A 266 -14.70 -0.53 -5.95
CA MET A 266 -14.56 -0.20 -7.36
C MET A 266 -13.24 -0.73 -7.88
N LEU A 267 -13.30 -1.53 -8.96
CA LEU A 267 -12.13 -1.91 -9.73
C LEU A 267 -12.00 -0.97 -10.93
N ALA A 268 -10.77 -0.54 -11.17
CA ALA A 268 -10.40 0.06 -12.43
C ALA A 268 -9.77 -1.01 -13.33
N THR A 269 -10.17 -1.06 -14.58
CA THR A 269 -9.62 -1.98 -15.58
C THR A 269 -9.17 -1.24 -16.81
N CYS A 270 -8.26 -1.83 -17.58
CA CYS A 270 -7.79 -1.29 -18.83
C CYS A 270 -7.73 -2.36 -19.94
N GLY A 271 -7.54 -1.92 -21.17
CA GLY A 271 -7.40 -2.79 -22.32
C GLY A 271 -5.95 -3.21 -22.56
N ARG A 272 -5.80 -4.25 -23.35
CA ARG A 272 -4.51 -4.80 -23.77
C ARG A 272 -3.93 -3.99 -24.92
N GLY A 273 -2.63 -3.69 -24.86
CA GLY A 273 -1.91 -3.11 -25.99
C GLY A 273 -2.41 -1.73 -26.45
N GLY A 274 -2.92 -0.90 -25.54
CA GLY A 274 -3.46 0.43 -25.88
C GLY A 274 -4.89 0.42 -26.41
N GLU A 275 -5.59 -0.71 -26.31
CA GLU A 275 -7.02 -0.76 -26.60
C GLU A 275 -7.80 0.07 -25.57
N LYS A 276 -8.69 0.94 -26.03
CA LYS A 276 -9.54 1.78 -25.17
C LYS A 276 -10.67 0.96 -24.51
N LYS A 277 -10.29 0.07 -23.60
CA LYS A 277 -11.18 -0.81 -22.83
C LYS A 277 -11.06 -0.53 -21.34
N SER A 278 -11.07 0.73 -20.95
CA SER A 278 -10.99 1.10 -19.53
C SER A 278 -12.38 1.22 -18.94
N TYR A 279 -12.56 0.60 -17.77
CA TYR A 279 -13.82 0.60 -17.04
C TYR A 279 -13.58 0.88 -15.56
N LEU A 280 -14.55 1.52 -14.92
CA LEU A 280 -14.73 1.54 -13.46
C LEU A 280 -15.92 0.64 -13.14
N ILE A 281 -15.66 -0.44 -12.42
CA ILE A 281 -16.62 -1.50 -12.13
C ILE A 281 -16.91 -1.50 -10.65
N PHE A 282 -18.14 -1.17 -10.27
CA PHE A 282 -18.59 -1.09 -8.88
C PHE A 282 -19.24 -2.40 -8.49
N VAL A 283 -18.76 -3.01 -7.43
CA VAL A 283 -19.21 -4.29 -6.92
C VAL A 283 -19.75 -4.11 -5.51
N ASP A 284 -21.00 -4.50 -5.29
CA ASP A 284 -21.58 -4.66 -3.97
C ASP A 284 -21.12 -5.98 -3.35
N LEU A 285 -20.46 -5.90 -2.21
CA LEU A 285 -19.82 -7.04 -1.56
C LEU A 285 -20.81 -7.98 -0.86
N ASP A 286 -21.99 -7.50 -0.53
CA ASP A 286 -23.02 -8.33 0.12
C ASP A 286 -23.74 -9.19 -0.91
N SER A 287 -24.22 -8.59 -1.99
CA SER A 287 -24.87 -9.33 -3.07
C SER A 287 -23.88 -10.03 -4.02
N TRP A 288 -22.59 -9.68 -3.96
CA TRP A 288 -21.52 -10.18 -4.81
C TRP A 288 -21.81 -9.98 -6.30
N LYS A 289 -22.23 -8.75 -6.67
CA LYS A 289 -22.65 -8.40 -8.04
C LYS A 289 -22.09 -7.05 -8.45
N VAL A 290 -21.84 -6.93 -9.75
CA VAL A 290 -21.62 -5.62 -10.37
C VAL A 290 -22.93 -4.82 -10.27
N VAL A 291 -22.88 -3.69 -9.56
CA VAL A 291 -24.03 -2.77 -9.40
C VAL A 291 -23.96 -1.61 -10.37
N LYS A 292 -22.75 -1.30 -10.85
CA LYS A 292 -22.54 -0.27 -11.84
C LYS A 292 -21.24 -0.48 -12.60
N GLU A 293 -21.26 -0.08 -13.86
CA GLU A 293 -20.08 -0.04 -14.72
C GLU A 293 -20.05 1.28 -15.49
N VAL A 294 -18.89 1.91 -15.54
CA VAL A 294 -18.67 3.15 -16.30
C VAL A 294 -17.48 2.92 -17.23
N LYS A 295 -17.75 2.97 -18.53
CA LYS A 295 -16.68 2.97 -19.53
C LYS A 295 -16.01 4.33 -19.57
N ILE A 296 -14.68 4.33 -19.51
CA ILE A 296 -13.85 5.54 -19.60
C ILE A 296 -13.27 5.62 -21.01
N ALA A 297 -13.24 6.83 -21.56
CA ALA A 297 -12.74 7.07 -22.92
C ALA A 297 -11.22 7.00 -23.02
N GLU A 298 -10.53 7.22 -21.91
CA GLU A 298 -9.08 7.20 -21.80
C GLU A 298 -8.58 5.79 -21.52
N ASP A 299 -7.32 5.57 -21.82
CA ASP A 299 -6.61 4.41 -21.36
C ASP A 299 -6.14 4.67 -19.92
N ILE A 300 -6.64 3.90 -18.94
CA ILE A 300 -6.13 3.89 -17.58
C ILE A 300 -5.17 2.70 -17.47
N SER A 301 -4.19 2.64 -18.36
CA SER A 301 -3.19 1.58 -18.28
C SER A 301 -2.30 1.81 -17.07
N ALA A 302 -2.22 0.81 -16.21
CA ALA A 302 -1.10 0.68 -15.31
C ALA A 302 0.14 0.35 -16.14
N GLU A 303 1.21 1.09 -15.99
CA GLU A 303 2.51 0.61 -16.43
C GLU A 303 2.82 -0.70 -15.69
N PHE A 304 3.60 -1.57 -16.30
CA PHE A 304 3.75 -3.00 -15.94
C PHE A 304 4.07 -3.26 -14.46
N PHE A 305 4.58 -2.29 -13.72
CA PHE A 305 5.04 -2.41 -12.35
C PHE A 305 4.49 -1.34 -11.39
N ASN A 306 3.63 -0.45 -11.85
CA ASN A 306 3.08 0.61 -11.02
C ASN A 306 1.56 0.52 -10.97
N ASP A 307 1.00 0.68 -9.78
CA ASP A 307 -0.42 0.95 -9.64
C ASP A 307 -0.80 2.18 -10.46
N SER A 308 -1.91 2.18 -11.16
CA SER A 308 -2.35 3.35 -11.94
C SER A 308 -2.86 4.50 -11.08
N GLY A 309 -2.85 4.33 -9.76
CA GLY A 309 -3.33 5.31 -8.80
C GLY A 309 -4.76 5.72 -9.02
N ILE A 310 -5.61 4.86 -8.57
CA ILE A 310 -7.01 5.19 -8.50
C ILE A 310 -7.42 5.31 -7.04
N THR A 311 -8.07 6.43 -6.69
CA THR A 311 -8.46 6.70 -5.32
C THR A 311 -9.73 7.52 -5.24
N LYS A 312 -10.44 7.41 -4.11
CA LYS A 312 -11.64 8.19 -3.83
C LYS A 312 -11.34 9.31 -2.84
N ALA A 313 -11.74 10.54 -3.19
CA ALA A 313 -11.80 11.66 -2.26
C ALA A 313 -13.15 12.38 -2.41
N GLY A 314 -13.91 12.45 -1.33
CA GLY A 314 -15.28 12.99 -1.36
C GLY A 314 -16.17 12.28 -2.38
N ASN A 315 -16.82 13.06 -3.26
CA ASN A 315 -17.70 12.55 -4.32
C ASN A 315 -16.99 12.31 -5.66
N TYR A 316 -15.66 12.18 -5.65
CA TYR A 316 -14.88 11.98 -6.86
C TYR A 316 -13.95 10.78 -6.75
N ILE A 317 -13.77 10.10 -7.89
CA ILE A 317 -12.67 9.16 -8.13
C ILE A 317 -11.59 9.92 -8.89
N TYR A 318 -10.37 9.91 -8.36
CA TYR A 318 -9.18 10.50 -8.99
C TYR A 318 -8.31 9.43 -9.61
N TYR A 319 -7.76 9.71 -10.78
CA TYR A 319 -6.89 8.80 -11.51
C TYR A 319 -5.94 9.55 -12.45
N ALA A 320 -4.79 8.95 -12.72
CA ALA A 320 -3.90 9.38 -13.78
C ALA A 320 -4.29 8.69 -15.10
N ALA A 321 -4.45 9.47 -16.15
CA ALA A 321 -4.86 8.95 -17.48
C ALA A 321 -3.66 8.77 -18.43
N GLY A 322 -2.54 8.26 -17.90
CA GLY A 322 -1.27 8.18 -18.64
C GLY A 322 -0.66 9.56 -18.88
N GLY A 323 0.39 9.89 -18.15
CA GLY A 323 1.07 11.18 -18.20
C GLY A 323 0.89 12.01 -16.92
N THR A 324 1.03 13.32 -17.01
CA THR A 324 1.10 14.23 -15.87
C THR A 324 -0.21 14.98 -15.58
N THR A 325 -1.31 14.56 -16.19
CA THR A 325 -2.64 15.10 -15.92
C THR A 325 -3.43 14.16 -15.03
N ILE A 326 -3.86 14.66 -13.88
CA ILE A 326 -4.80 13.95 -13.01
C ILE A 326 -6.22 14.30 -13.44
N ARG A 327 -7.05 13.30 -13.63
CA ARG A 327 -8.46 13.40 -13.91
C ARG A 327 -9.29 13.02 -12.71
N ARG A 328 -10.54 13.47 -12.69
CA ARG A 328 -11.53 13.02 -11.72
C ARG A 328 -12.84 12.67 -12.39
N LEU A 329 -13.50 11.63 -11.88
CA LEU A 329 -14.86 11.25 -12.23
C LEU A 329 -15.79 11.61 -11.08
N SER A 330 -16.86 12.36 -11.38
CA SER A 330 -17.92 12.65 -10.40
C SER A 330 -18.80 11.41 -10.17
N LEU A 331 -18.98 11.01 -8.92
CA LEU A 331 -19.89 9.93 -8.53
C LEU A 331 -21.38 10.30 -8.63
N GLU A 332 -21.69 11.60 -8.79
CA GLU A 332 -23.05 12.09 -9.00
C GLU A 332 -23.43 12.14 -10.48
N THR A 333 -22.57 12.76 -11.28
CA THR A 333 -22.88 13.04 -12.69
C THR A 333 -22.30 12.02 -13.65
N TRP A 334 -21.36 11.19 -13.18
CA TRP A 334 -20.60 10.19 -13.96
C TRP A 334 -19.85 10.80 -15.15
N LYS A 335 -19.40 12.04 -14.98
CA LYS A 335 -18.59 12.74 -15.96
C LYS A 335 -17.16 12.86 -15.46
N ALA A 336 -16.22 12.58 -16.35
CA ALA A 336 -14.80 12.76 -16.11
C ALA A 336 -14.34 14.12 -16.65
N GLU A 337 -13.40 14.73 -15.94
CA GLU A 337 -12.76 16.00 -16.33
C GLU A 337 -11.29 16.03 -15.92
N ASP A 338 -10.48 16.80 -16.63
CA ASP A 338 -9.12 17.13 -16.22
C ASP A 338 -9.17 18.06 -15.01
N CYS A 339 -8.42 17.77 -13.95
CA CYS A 339 -8.51 18.59 -12.74
C CYS A 339 -7.16 19.11 -12.23
N ILE A 340 -6.06 18.38 -12.42
CA ILE A 340 -4.71 18.80 -12.02
C ILE A 340 -3.76 18.59 -13.19
N ASP A 341 -3.06 19.64 -13.60
CA ASP A 341 -1.91 19.58 -14.48
C ASP A 341 -0.64 19.67 -13.60
N VAL A 342 -0.04 18.51 -13.34
CA VAL A 342 1.07 18.38 -12.40
C VAL A 342 2.28 19.20 -12.83
N LEU A 343 2.50 19.42 -14.15
CA LEU A 343 3.63 20.19 -14.66
C LEU A 343 3.58 21.67 -14.30
N LYS A 344 2.40 22.22 -13.95
CA LYS A 344 2.31 23.58 -13.42
C LYS A 344 3.00 23.74 -12.08
N ASP A 345 2.94 22.69 -11.25
CA ASP A 345 3.48 22.70 -9.90
C ASP A 345 4.84 21.99 -9.80
N ALA A 346 5.13 21.11 -10.74
CA ALA A 346 6.39 20.35 -10.84
C ALA A 346 6.90 20.37 -12.30
N PRO A 347 7.45 21.49 -12.80
CA PRO A 347 7.77 21.66 -14.23
C PRO A 347 8.86 20.71 -14.75
N GLU A 348 9.74 20.22 -13.90
CA GLU A 348 10.76 19.22 -14.25
C GLU A 348 10.23 17.78 -14.14
N GLY A 349 9.05 17.58 -13.59
CA GLY A 349 8.45 16.27 -13.39
C GLY A 349 7.83 15.74 -14.66
N ILE A 350 8.35 14.64 -15.19
CA ILE A 350 7.84 13.99 -16.40
C ILE A 350 7.24 12.61 -16.15
N HIS A 351 7.52 12.04 -14.97
CA HIS A 351 7.00 10.73 -14.57
C HIS A 351 6.20 10.82 -13.28
N LEU A 352 4.98 10.32 -13.29
CA LEU A 352 4.24 10.02 -12.07
C LEU A 352 4.79 8.69 -11.52
N ASN A 353 5.42 8.74 -10.35
CA ASN A 353 6.11 7.57 -9.81
C ASN A 353 5.18 6.64 -9.06
N CYS A 354 4.39 7.15 -8.19
CA CYS A 354 3.28 6.41 -7.66
C CYS A 354 2.04 7.25 -7.90
N ASN A 355 1.07 6.69 -7.79
CA ASN A 355 -0.27 6.98 -8.05
C ASN A 355 -0.80 8.05 -7.15
N VAL A 356 -1.91 8.55 -7.56
CA VAL A 356 -2.73 9.42 -6.76
C VAL A 356 -3.24 8.66 -5.55
N THR A 357 -2.92 9.12 -4.36
CA THR A 357 -3.45 8.56 -3.12
C THR A 357 -4.23 9.62 -2.35
N ALA A 358 -5.47 9.33 -1.98
CA ALA A 358 -6.27 10.22 -1.14
C ALA A 358 -6.13 9.88 0.34
N ASP A 359 -6.09 10.90 1.17
CA ASP A 359 -6.29 10.76 2.60
C ASP A 359 -7.82 10.66 2.87
N PRO A 360 -8.29 9.56 3.46
CA PRO A 360 -9.73 9.35 3.66
C PRO A 360 -10.37 10.33 4.65
N SER A 361 -9.59 11.05 5.47
CA SER A 361 -10.12 11.92 6.52
C SER A 361 -10.35 13.36 6.08
N ASN A 362 -9.54 13.89 5.15
CA ASN A 362 -9.50 15.32 4.85
C ASN A 362 -9.61 15.66 3.36
N GLN A 363 -9.75 14.65 2.50
CA GLN A 363 -9.79 14.80 1.04
C GLN A 363 -8.51 15.40 0.43
N TYR A 364 -7.36 15.23 1.11
CA TYR A 364 -6.08 15.59 0.52
C TYR A 364 -5.67 14.50 -0.47
N LEU A 365 -5.12 14.97 -1.60
CA LEU A 365 -4.62 14.11 -2.66
C LEU A 365 -3.11 14.26 -2.75
N TYR A 366 -2.41 13.16 -2.63
CA TYR A 366 -0.95 13.08 -2.73
C TYR A 366 -0.57 12.61 -4.12
N VAL A 367 0.36 13.32 -4.74
CA VAL A 367 0.86 13.01 -6.09
C VAL A 367 2.38 13.07 -6.07
N ALA A 368 3.04 11.96 -6.37
CA ALA A 368 4.48 11.90 -6.49
C ALA A 368 4.92 11.93 -7.96
N VAL A 369 5.90 12.74 -8.26
CA VAL A 369 6.42 12.92 -9.62
C VAL A 369 7.92 13.15 -9.61
N SER A 370 8.64 12.62 -10.61
CA SER A 370 10.08 12.79 -10.77
C SER A 370 10.46 13.25 -12.18
N ASP A 371 11.69 13.70 -12.33
CA ASP A 371 12.30 14.07 -13.62
C ASP A 371 12.64 12.85 -14.48
N LYS A 372 12.71 11.66 -13.91
CA LYS A 372 13.00 10.40 -14.60
C LYS A 372 12.54 9.19 -13.80
N TYR A 373 12.47 8.07 -14.48
CA TYR A 373 12.35 6.75 -13.87
C TYR A 373 13.44 5.83 -14.44
N SER A 374 14.22 5.21 -13.58
CA SER A 374 15.31 4.30 -13.95
C SER A 374 15.69 3.41 -12.77
N GLU A 375 15.94 2.15 -13.03
CA GLU A 375 16.44 1.21 -12.01
C GLU A 375 17.86 1.52 -11.55
N SER A 376 18.63 2.30 -12.33
CA SER A 376 20.04 2.57 -12.06
C SER A 376 20.36 4.03 -11.76
N GLU A 377 19.48 4.96 -12.09
CA GLU A 377 19.71 6.38 -11.94
C GLU A 377 18.83 6.99 -10.86
N ILE A 378 19.45 7.54 -9.82
CA ILE A 378 18.75 8.32 -8.80
C ILE A 378 18.15 9.56 -9.46
N PRO A 379 16.86 9.89 -9.25
CA PRO A 379 16.26 11.10 -9.79
C PRO A 379 16.95 12.34 -9.28
N THR A 380 17.11 13.35 -10.14
CA THR A 380 17.71 14.63 -9.75
C THR A 380 16.69 15.61 -9.21
N CYS A 381 15.42 15.41 -9.56
CA CYS A 381 14.31 16.20 -9.07
C CYS A 381 13.10 15.30 -8.77
N ASN A 382 12.69 15.30 -7.51
CA ASN A 382 11.48 14.61 -7.04
C ASN A 382 10.56 15.59 -6.36
N TYR A 383 9.26 15.44 -6.62
CA TYR A 383 8.23 16.21 -5.97
C TYR A 383 7.19 15.29 -5.35
N LEU A 384 6.77 15.61 -4.14
CA LEU A 384 5.52 15.16 -3.57
C LEU A 384 4.61 16.37 -3.44
N LEU A 385 3.53 16.38 -4.19
CA LEU A 385 2.53 17.44 -4.23
C LEU A 385 1.32 17.03 -3.43
N ILE A 386 0.81 17.91 -2.59
CA ILE A 386 -0.38 17.66 -1.76
C ILE A 386 -1.43 18.69 -2.13
N TYR A 387 -2.57 18.22 -2.61
CA TYR A 387 -3.69 19.05 -3.03
C TYR A 387 -4.88 18.88 -2.07
N ASP A 388 -5.49 19.98 -1.67
CA ASP A 388 -6.81 19.98 -1.02
C ASP A 388 -7.89 19.86 -2.09
N CYS A 389 -8.61 18.74 -2.06
CA CYS A 389 -9.70 18.41 -2.97
C CYS A 389 -11.10 18.59 -2.35
N SER A 390 -11.23 19.21 -1.20
CA SER A 390 -12.51 19.48 -0.54
C SER A 390 -13.35 20.54 -1.26
N GLY A 391 -12.71 21.41 -2.06
CA GLY A 391 -13.35 22.45 -2.83
C GLY A 391 -13.78 22.02 -4.24
N VAL A 392 -14.34 22.96 -4.99
CA VAL A 392 -14.76 22.76 -6.40
C VAL A 392 -13.56 22.39 -7.29
N LYS A 393 -12.39 22.94 -7.00
CA LYS A 393 -11.14 22.65 -7.70
C LYS A 393 -10.06 22.27 -6.69
N PRO A 394 -9.21 21.28 -7.02
CA PRO A 394 -8.03 20.99 -6.22
C PRO A 394 -7.11 22.22 -6.08
N VAL A 395 -6.59 22.45 -4.89
CA VAL A 395 -5.65 23.52 -4.57
C VAL A 395 -4.40 22.94 -3.98
N LEU A 396 -3.23 23.27 -4.55
CA LEU A 396 -1.94 22.85 -3.99
C LEU A 396 -1.75 23.47 -2.59
N VAL A 397 -1.61 22.64 -1.58
CA VAL A 397 -1.43 23.08 -0.18
C VAL A 397 -0.01 22.83 0.32
N ASN A 398 0.71 21.86 -0.25
CA ASN A 398 2.10 21.60 0.09
C ASN A 398 2.87 21.03 -1.11
N LYS A 399 4.17 21.36 -1.17
CA LYS A 399 5.12 20.87 -2.17
C LYS A 399 6.44 20.51 -1.48
N ILE A 400 6.72 19.21 -1.47
CA ILE A 400 7.93 18.64 -0.89
C ILE A 400 8.88 18.33 -2.04
N VAL A 401 10.14 18.77 -1.95
CA VAL A 401 11.13 18.65 -3.03
C VAL A 401 12.33 17.85 -2.55
N ASN A 402 12.75 16.87 -3.34
CA ASN A 402 13.96 16.05 -3.13
C ASN A 402 14.06 15.38 -1.75
N LYS A 403 12.92 14.92 -1.23
CA LYS A 403 12.82 14.13 0.02
C LYS A 403 12.36 12.70 -0.19
N THR A 404 12.08 12.34 -1.43
CA THR A 404 11.67 11.00 -1.85
C THR A 404 12.62 10.48 -2.93
N SER A 405 12.56 9.18 -3.23
CA SER A 405 13.33 8.56 -4.31
C SER A 405 12.50 7.42 -4.92
N TYR A 406 11.86 7.70 -6.05
CA TYR A 406 10.91 6.80 -6.69
C TYR A 406 9.89 6.23 -5.69
N PRO A 407 8.98 7.07 -5.13
CA PRO A 407 7.96 6.57 -4.22
C PRO A 407 7.06 5.56 -4.93
N ILE A 408 6.91 4.38 -4.35
CA ILE A 408 6.01 3.34 -4.83
C ILE A 408 4.68 3.34 -4.06
N GLY A 409 4.70 3.80 -2.82
CA GLY A 409 3.52 3.89 -1.97
C GLY A 409 3.48 5.18 -1.14
N ILE A 410 2.29 5.77 -1.02
CA ILE A 410 2.00 6.89 -0.15
C ILE A 410 0.88 6.47 0.78
N TYR A 411 1.13 6.53 2.08
CA TYR A 411 0.24 6.03 3.12
C TYR A 411 -0.08 7.16 4.10
N PRO A 412 -1.17 7.94 3.87
CA PRO A 412 -1.74 8.75 4.93
C PRO A 412 -2.09 7.83 6.09
N MET A 413 -1.47 8.04 7.26
CA MET A 413 -1.51 7.05 8.35
C MET A 413 -2.92 6.77 8.83
N ASN A 414 -3.82 7.75 8.75
CA ASN A 414 -5.19 7.55 9.17
C ASN A 414 -5.96 6.49 8.36
N LYS A 415 -5.50 6.13 7.13
CA LYS A 415 -6.14 5.06 6.34
C LYS A 415 -6.18 3.72 7.07
N PHE A 416 -5.23 3.49 7.99
CA PHE A 416 -5.15 2.26 8.78
C PHE A 416 -6.05 2.28 10.03
N TYR A 417 -6.58 3.45 10.40
CA TYR A 417 -7.50 3.65 11.53
C TYR A 417 -8.96 3.83 11.07
N SER A 418 -9.17 4.13 9.79
CA SER A 418 -10.53 4.22 9.23
C SER A 418 -11.10 2.82 9.03
N LYS A 419 -12.25 2.57 9.65
CA LYS A 419 -13.01 1.32 9.48
C LYS A 419 -14.03 1.47 8.38
#